data_b675191f9e3232b240a5e00c4fbdd1de
#
_entry.id   b675191f9e3232b240a5e00c4fbdd1de
#
_cell.length_a   1.000
_cell.length_b   1.000
_cell.length_c   1.000
_cell.angle_alpha   90.00
_cell.angle_beta   90.00
_cell.angle_gamma   90.00
#
_symmetry.space_group_name_H-M   'P 1'
#
loop_
_entity.id
_entity.type
_entity.pdbx_description
1 polymer ?
#
loop_
_entity_poly.entity_id
_entity_poly.type
_entity_poly.pdbx_seq_one_letter_code
_entity_poly.pdbx_strand_id
1 'polypeptide(L)'
;DTMGGGMYGSDRDGVRAAFADGAVSFWEALDALVGGAEIVVDRPRGSHHPDFPEFVYELDYGYLKGTTSADSEGIDVWIGSDPRRQVTGALCTVDLVKHDAELKILVGCTAGDCAVIRRFYRTPLSAVRILRRKKP
;
A
#
# COMPACT_ATOMS: atom_id res chain seq x y z
N ASP A 1 -7.81 21.63 15.81
CA ASP A 1 -7.96 22.11 15.00
C ASP A 1 -8.76 21.51 14.18
N THR A 2 -9.22 21.84 13.64
CA THR A 2 -10.03 21.40 13.01
C THR A 2 -9.75 20.85 11.93
N MET A 3 -8.89 20.87 11.72
CA MET A 3 -8.58 20.39 10.83
C MET A 3 -9.11 19.68 10.15
N GLY A 4 -9.35 19.75 9.67
CA GLY A 4 -9.78 18.99 8.99
C GLY A 4 -10.85 18.67 9.05
N GLY A 5 -11.37 19.02 9.49
CA GLY A 5 -12.55 18.65 9.62
C GLY A 5 -12.83 17.50 8.97
N GLY A 6 -13.87 17.22 8.82
CA GLY A 6 -14.34 16.11 8.15
C GLY A 6 -13.96 14.87 8.81
N MET A 7 -13.71 13.90 7.96
CA MET A 7 -13.51 12.56 8.40
C MET A 7 -12.40 12.42 9.42
N TYR A 8 -11.29 13.07 9.17
CA TYR A 8 -10.18 12.92 10.10
C TYR A 8 -10.45 13.56 11.45
N GLY A 9 -11.23 14.61 11.50
CA GLY A 9 -11.59 15.23 12.75
C GLY A 9 -12.41 14.33 13.64
N SER A 10 -13.45 13.71 13.11
CA SER A 10 -14.31 12.84 13.90
C SER A 10 -13.70 11.45 14.09
N ASP A 11 -13.04 10.93 13.07
CA ASP A 11 -12.48 9.58 13.14
C ASP A 11 -11.27 9.50 14.06
N ARG A 12 -10.55 10.58 14.23
CA ARG A 12 -9.36 10.59 15.06
C ARG A 12 -9.65 10.20 16.50
N ASP A 13 -10.74 10.70 17.07
CA ASP A 13 -11.10 10.37 18.45
C ASP A 13 -11.59 8.95 18.57
N GLY A 14 -12.33 8.45 17.59
CA GLY A 14 -12.77 7.06 17.56
C GLY A 14 -11.61 6.09 17.47
N VAL A 15 -10.64 6.38 16.61
CA VAL A 15 -9.44 5.54 16.48
C VAL A 15 -8.64 5.58 17.79
N ARG A 16 -8.49 6.74 18.39
CA ARG A 16 -7.75 6.89 19.62
C ARG A 16 -8.39 6.10 20.76
N ALA A 17 -9.71 6.11 20.84
CA ALA A 17 -10.44 5.34 21.84
C ALA A 17 -10.27 3.83 21.63
N ALA A 18 -10.25 3.38 20.39
CA ALA A 18 -10.12 1.96 20.08
C ALA A 18 -8.74 1.40 20.43
N PHE A 19 -7.72 2.24 20.47
CA PHE A 19 -6.35 1.80 20.75
C PHE A 19 -5.78 2.44 22.02
N ALA A 20 -6.65 2.82 22.95
CA ALA A 20 -6.25 3.60 24.12
C ALA A 20 -5.27 2.87 25.04
N ASP A 21 -5.33 1.54 25.11
CA ASP A 21 -4.55 0.77 26.07
C ASP A 21 -3.12 0.50 25.61
N GLY A 22 -2.71 1.03 24.47
CA GLY A 22 -1.36 0.81 24.01
C GLY A 22 -1.17 1.35 22.62
N ALA A 23 0.06 1.30 22.14
CA ALA A 23 0.37 1.69 20.79
C ALA A 23 -0.26 0.68 19.82
N VAL A 24 -0.92 1.19 18.78
CA VAL A 24 -1.39 0.34 17.71
C VAL A 24 -0.17 -0.25 17.00
N SER A 25 -0.21 -1.54 16.70
CA SER A 25 0.88 -2.14 15.96
C SER A 25 0.88 -1.64 14.52
N PHE A 26 2.04 -1.71 13.87
CA PHE A 26 2.18 -1.35 12.47
C PHE A 26 1.17 -2.10 11.60
N TRP A 27 1.05 -3.42 11.81
CA TRP A 27 0.15 -4.23 10.99
C TRP A 27 -1.32 -3.94 11.28
N GLU A 28 -1.67 -3.71 12.52
CA GLU A 28 -3.04 -3.33 12.88
C GLU A 28 -3.41 -1.98 12.26
N ALA A 29 -2.45 -1.06 12.21
CA ALA A 29 -2.69 0.23 11.58
C ALA A 29 -2.96 0.07 10.09
N LEU A 30 -2.19 -0.79 9.40
CA LEU A 30 -2.43 -1.06 7.99
C LEU A 30 -3.77 -1.76 7.78
N ASP A 31 -4.13 -2.70 8.66
CA ASP A 31 -5.45 -3.35 8.60
C ASP A 31 -6.57 -2.31 8.68
N ALA A 32 -6.42 -1.34 9.56
CA ALA A 32 -7.44 -0.30 9.73
C ALA A 32 -7.55 0.57 8.47
N LEU A 33 -6.43 0.93 7.87
CA LEU A 33 -6.45 1.70 6.63
C LEU A 33 -7.14 0.95 5.51
N VAL A 34 -6.77 -0.30 5.31
CA VAL A 34 -7.32 -1.12 4.22
C VAL A 34 -8.79 -1.44 4.49
N GLY A 35 -9.12 -1.80 5.74
CA GLY A 35 -10.50 -2.14 6.10
C GLY A 35 -11.46 -0.97 6.00
N GLY A 36 -10.97 0.25 6.13
CA GLY A 36 -11.78 1.45 6.07
C GLY A 36 -11.85 2.12 4.70
N ALA A 37 -11.25 1.52 3.67
CA ALA A 37 -11.16 2.15 2.36
C ALA A 37 -11.58 1.20 1.25
N GLU A 38 -12.07 1.76 0.16
CA GLU A 38 -12.29 1.01 -1.07
C GLU A 38 -10.96 0.90 -1.81
N ILE A 39 -10.64 -0.28 -2.31
CA ILE A 39 -9.48 -0.48 -3.17
C ILE A 39 -9.91 -0.22 -4.60
N VAL A 40 -9.27 0.75 -5.24
CA VAL A 40 -9.51 1.05 -6.65
C VAL A 40 -8.37 0.46 -7.46
N VAL A 41 -8.67 -0.51 -8.33
CA VAL A 41 -7.68 -1.10 -9.21
C VAL A 41 -7.65 -0.26 -10.48
N ASP A 42 -6.63 0.58 -10.62
CA ASP A 42 -6.48 1.42 -11.81
C ASP A 42 -5.44 0.88 -12.79
N ARG A 43 -4.65 -0.09 -12.37
CA ARG A 43 -3.69 -0.78 -13.23
C ARG A 43 -3.87 -2.28 -13.08
N PRO A 44 -4.83 -2.86 -13.81
CA PRO A 44 -5.10 -4.29 -13.67
C PRO A 44 -3.97 -5.13 -14.24
N ARG A 45 -3.92 -6.38 -13.79
CA ARG A 45 -2.96 -7.35 -14.30
C ARG A 45 -2.95 -7.35 -15.82
N GLY A 46 -1.76 -7.29 -16.40
CA GLY A 46 -1.56 -7.26 -17.84
C GLY A 46 -1.48 -5.87 -18.43
N SER A 47 -1.77 -4.82 -17.65
CA SER A 47 -1.65 -3.46 -18.15
C SER A 47 -0.18 -3.02 -18.16
N HIS A 48 0.10 -2.00 -18.99
CA HIS A 48 1.44 -1.44 -19.10
C HIS A 48 1.53 -0.14 -18.32
N HIS A 49 2.71 0.13 -17.77
CA HIS A 49 2.95 1.41 -17.11
C HIS A 49 2.73 2.54 -18.10
N PRO A 50 2.00 3.59 -17.73
CA PRO A 50 1.66 4.66 -18.68
C PRO A 50 2.86 5.42 -19.21
N ASP A 51 3.92 5.58 -18.41
CA ASP A 51 5.11 6.32 -18.82
C ASP A 51 6.22 5.41 -19.31
N PHE A 52 6.23 4.16 -18.90
CA PHE A 52 7.29 3.19 -19.23
C PHE A 52 6.63 1.89 -19.69
N PRO A 53 6.17 1.82 -20.94
CA PRO A 53 5.34 0.68 -21.39
C PRO A 53 6.03 -0.68 -21.33
N GLU A 54 7.34 -0.70 -21.23
CA GLU A 54 8.07 -1.97 -21.04
C GLU A 54 7.79 -2.61 -19.70
N PHE A 55 7.30 -1.86 -18.72
CA PHE A 55 6.92 -2.42 -17.42
C PHE A 55 5.47 -2.87 -17.47
N VAL A 56 5.25 -4.17 -17.36
CA VAL A 56 3.92 -4.77 -17.37
C VAL A 56 3.57 -5.19 -15.95
N TYR A 57 2.38 -4.84 -15.52
CA TYR A 57 1.89 -5.24 -14.21
C TYR A 57 1.46 -6.70 -14.27
N GLU A 58 2.14 -7.55 -13.52
CA GLU A 58 1.81 -8.98 -13.48
C GLU A 58 0.81 -9.32 -12.38
N LEU A 59 0.43 -8.33 -11.57
CA LEU A 59 -0.60 -8.40 -10.55
C LEU A 59 -1.43 -7.13 -10.63
N ASP A 60 -2.61 -7.17 -10.04
CA ASP A 60 -3.42 -5.95 -9.94
C ASP A 60 -2.72 -4.93 -9.06
N TYR A 61 -2.82 -3.68 -9.44
CA TYR A 61 -2.23 -2.55 -8.73
C TYR A 61 -3.24 -1.43 -8.68
N GLY A 62 -3.30 -0.76 -7.56
CA GLY A 62 -4.24 0.32 -7.39
C GLY A 62 -3.94 1.16 -6.16
N TYR A 63 -4.97 1.71 -5.57
CA TYR A 63 -4.80 2.58 -4.42
C TYR A 63 -6.03 2.52 -3.51
N LEU A 64 -5.85 2.99 -2.29
CA LEU A 64 -6.94 3.11 -1.32
C LEU A 64 -7.63 4.45 -1.49
N LYS A 65 -8.90 4.42 -1.88
CA LYS A 65 -9.68 5.63 -2.08
C LYS A 65 -9.86 6.38 -0.76
N GLY A 66 -9.65 7.68 -0.80
CA GLY A 66 -9.83 8.53 0.37
C GLY A 66 -8.63 8.60 1.30
N THR A 67 -7.53 7.96 0.94
CA THR A 67 -6.28 8.05 1.71
C THR A 67 -5.31 9.01 1.02
N THR A 68 -4.27 9.38 1.73
CA THR A 68 -3.25 10.31 1.23
C THR A 68 -1.87 9.73 1.48
N SER A 69 -1.04 9.72 0.46
CA SER A 69 0.38 9.37 0.60
C SER A 69 1.24 10.64 0.50
N ALA A 70 2.56 10.45 0.49
CA ALA A 70 3.48 11.59 0.47
C ALA A 70 3.33 12.47 -0.76
N ASP A 71 2.86 11.92 -1.89
CA ASP A 71 2.64 12.67 -3.12
C ASP A 71 1.23 13.25 -3.21
N SER A 72 0.46 13.21 -2.12
CA SER A 72 -0.91 13.71 -2.02
C SER A 72 -1.95 12.89 -2.77
N GLU A 73 -1.56 11.75 -3.33
CA GLU A 73 -2.50 10.82 -3.94
C GLU A 73 -2.77 9.66 -2.99
N GLY A 74 -3.67 8.79 -3.31
CA GLY A 74 -4.01 7.67 -2.44
C GLY A 74 -2.82 6.75 -2.19
N ILE A 75 -2.88 6.00 -1.09
CA ILE A 75 -1.85 5.02 -0.77
C ILE A 75 -1.95 3.88 -1.76
N ASP A 76 -0.85 3.57 -2.44
CA ASP A 76 -0.81 2.51 -3.44
C ASP A 76 -0.82 1.13 -2.80
N VAL A 77 -1.45 0.18 -3.51
CA VAL A 77 -1.51 -1.21 -3.08
C VAL A 77 -1.20 -2.13 -4.25
N TRP A 78 -0.50 -3.22 -3.95
CA TRP A 78 -0.41 -4.37 -4.83
C TRP A 78 -1.37 -5.42 -4.33
N ILE A 79 -2.13 -6.03 -5.23
CA ILE A 79 -3.11 -7.06 -4.89
C ILE A 79 -2.60 -8.38 -5.46
N GLY A 80 -2.27 -9.29 -4.56
CA GLY A 80 -1.72 -10.58 -4.94
C GLY A 80 -2.78 -11.63 -5.22
N SER A 81 -2.32 -12.85 -5.31
CA SER A 81 -3.14 -13.99 -5.76
C SER A 81 -3.97 -14.64 -4.66
N ASP A 82 -3.75 -14.28 -3.40
CA ASP A 82 -4.53 -14.85 -2.30
C ASP A 82 -5.90 -14.17 -2.24
N PRO A 83 -6.98 -14.92 -2.48
CA PRO A 83 -8.32 -14.32 -2.55
C PRO A 83 -8.84 -13.78 -1.22
N ARG A 84 -8.20 -14.10 -0.10
CA ARG A 84 -8.62 -13.56 1.20
C ARG A 84 -8.37 -12.07 1.33
N ARG A 85 -7.48 -11.52 0.53
CA ARG A 85 -7.22 -10.07 0.47
C ARG A 85 -6.91 -9.43 1.82
N GLN A 86 -6.10 -10.11 2.61
CA GLN A 86 -5.61 -9.57 3.87
C GLN A 86 -4.30 -8.82 3.65
N VAL A 87 -4.00 -7.87 4.52
CA VAL A 87 -2.69 -7.22 4.50
C VAL A 87 -1.62 -8.26 4.81
N THR A 88 -0.72 -8.50 3.86
CA THR A 88 0.31 -9.53 3.98
C THR A 88 1.70 -8.95 4.06
N GLY A 89 1.86 -7.67 3.80
CA GLY A 89 3.16 -7.03 3.85
C GLY A 89 3.10 -5.56 3.53
N ALA A 90 4.26 -4.95 3.55
CA ALA A 90 4.46 -3.58 3.14
C ALA A 90 5.69 -3.52 2.24
N LEU A 91 5.62 -2.67 1.23
CA LEU A 91 6.70 -2.45 0.28
C LEU A 91 7.22 -1.03 0.46
N CYS A 92 8.50 -0.90 0.74
CA CYS A 92 9.15 0.39 0.81
C CYS A 92 9.97 0.58 -0.45
N THR A 93 9.77 1.71 -1.13
CA THR A 93 10.49 2.02 -2.36
C THR A 93 11.32 3.28 -2.20
N VAL A 94 12.48 3.29 -2.83
CA VAL A 94 13.29 4.50 -3.00
C VAL A 94 13.54 4.67 -4.49
N ASP A 95 13.15 5.80 -5.04
CA ASP A 95 13.28 6.09 -6.47
C ASP A 95 14.17 7.30 -6.64
N LEU A 96 15.37 7.06 -7.19
CA LEU A 96 16.35 8.13 -7.36
C LEU A 96 16.06 9.02 -8.57
N VAL A 97 15.20 8.58 -9.48
CA VAL A 97 14.75 9.41 -10.60
C VAL A 97 13.71 10.42 -10.13
N LYS A 98 12.72 9.95 -9.38
CA LYS A 98 11.69 10.83 -8.82
C LYS A 98 12.15 11.57 -7.57
N HIS A 99 13.25 11.16 -6.97
CA HIS A 99 13.75 11.69 -5.69
C HIS A 99 12.71 11.49 -4.59
N ASP A 100 12.11 10.30 -4.52
CA ASP A 100 11.12 10.02 -3.48
C ASP A 100 11.34 8.66 -2.83
N ALA A 101 10.65 8.48 -1.72
CA ALA A 101 10.54 7.20 -1.04
C ALA A 101 9.08 7.04 -0.62
N GLU A 102 8.54 5.85 -0.81
CA GLU A 102 7.14 5.60 -0.55
C GLU A 102 6.94 4.28 0.16
N LEU A 103 5.82 4.18 0.86
CA LEU A 103 5.33 2.92 1.37
C LEU A 103 4.09 2.53 0.58
N LYS A 104 4.07 1.28 0.11
CA LYS A 104 2.90 0.70 -0.56
C LYS A 104 2.45 -0.52 0.24
N ILE A 105 1.18 -0.84 0.19
CA ILE A 105 0.63 -1.93 0.99
C ILE A 105 0.49 -3.17 0.11
N LEU A 106 0.84 -4.33 0.65
CA LEU A 106 0.67 -5.62 -0.03
C LEU A 106 -0.54 -6.31 0.54
N VAL A 107 -1.50 -6.57 -0.33
CA VAL A 107 -2.77 -7.21 0.03
C VAL A 107 -2.86 -8.56 -0.68
N GLY A 108 -2.97 -9.64 0.08
CA GLY A 108 -3.08 -10.98 -0.49
C GLY A 108 -1.86 -11.43 -1.28
N CYS A 109 -0.67 -10.99 -0.92
CA CYS A 109 0.54 -11.33 -1.64
C CYS A 109 1.22 -12.54 -1.02
N THR A 110 1.41 -13.58 -1.82
CA THR A 110 2.17 -14.78 -1.46
C THR A 110 3.66 -14.52 -1.64
N ALA A 111 4.49 -15.48 -1.25
CA ALA A 111 5.93 -15.39 -1.50
C ALA A 111 6.24 -15.26 -3.00
N GLY A 112 5.50 -15.99 -3.83
CA GLY A 112 5.64 -15.88 -5.29
C GLY A 112 5.25 -14.52 -5.80
N ASP A 113 4.17 -13.94 -5.27
CA ASP A 113 3.75 -12.59 -5.63
C ASP A 113 4.82 -11.57 -5.24
N CYS A 114 5.44 -11.72 -4.09
CA CYS A 114 6.53 -10.84 -3.67
C CYS A 114 7.72 -10.90 -4.63
N ALA A 115 8.03 -12.09 -5.15
CA ALA A 115 9.11 -12.24 -6.14
C ALA A 115 8.77 -11.50 -7.43
N VAL A 116 7.52 -11.57 -7.88
CA VAL A 116 7.04 -10.84 -9.05
C VAL A 116 7.18 -9.34 -8.84
N ILE A 117 6.78 -8.86 -7.66
CA ILE A 117 6.86 -7.43 -7.34
C ILE A 117 8.32 -6.96 -7.31
N ARG A 118 9.22 -7.75 -6.72
CA ARG A 118 10.64 -7.38 -6.72
C ARG A 118 11.19 -7.27 -8.13
N ARG A 119 10.78 -8.15 -9.03
CA ARG A 119 11.22 -8.08 -10.43
C ARG A 119 10.73 -6.81 -11.10
N PHE A 120 9.50 -6.41 -10.83
CA PHE A 120 8.92 -5.21 -11.41
C PHE A 120 9.76 -3.97 -11.11
N TYR A 121 10.34 -3.89 -9.91
CA TYR A 121 11.13 -2.73 -9.48
C TYR A 121 12.63 -2.87 -9.74
N ARG A 122 13.04 -3.90 -10.47
CA ARG A 122 14.47 -4.13 -10.69
C ARG A 122 14.99 -3.17 -11.74
N THR A 123 15.47 -2.01 -11.31
CA THR A 123 16.10 -1.01 -12.16
C THR A 123 17.35 -0.48 -11.47
N PRO A 124 18.29 0.14 -12.21
CA PRO A 124 19.50 0.67 -11.58
C PRO A 124 19.29 1.84 -10.63
N LEU A 125 18.16 2.55 -10.74
CA LEU A 125 17.96 3.79 -9.98
C LEU A 125 16.82 3.70 -8.98
N SER A 126 16.34 2.50 -8.70
CA SER A 126 15.35 2.31 -7.65
C SER A 126 15.68 1.09 -6.81
N ALA A 127 15.23 1.10 -5.58
CA ALA A 127 15.43 -0.01 -4.67
C ALA A 127 14.17 -0.24 -3.88
N VAL A 128 13.92 -1.50 -3.53
CA VAL A 128 12.72 -1.83 -2.74
C VAL A 128 13.10 -2.74 -1.58
N ARG A 129 12.31 -2.67 -0.54
CA ARG A 129 12.38 -3.59 0.58
C ARG A 129 10.97 -4.04 0.90
N ILE A 130 10.77 -5.35 1.01
CA ILE A 130 9.48 -5.91 1.40
C ILE A 130 9.56 -6.38 2.85
N LEU A 131 8.61 -5.89 3.65
CA LEU A 131 8.39 -6.38 5.00
C LEU A 131 7.22 -7.35 4.92
N ARG A 132 7.49 -8.61 5.18
CA ARG A 132 6.43 -9.60 5.17
C ARG A 132 5.83 -9.73 6.57
N ARG A 133 4.49 -9.70 6.63
CA ARG A 133 3.80 -9.89 7.89
C ARG A 133 3.93 -11.35 8.32
N LYS A 134 4.32 -11.56 9.58
CA LYS A 134 4.32 -12.91 10.14
C LYS A 134 2.89 -13.36 10.34
N LYS A 135 2.63 -14.63 10.04
CA LYS A 135 1.33 -15.20 10.35
C LYS A 135 1.15 -15.29 11.86
N PRO A 136 -0.07 -15.06 12.34
CA PRO A 136 -0.35 -15.19 13.77
C PRO A 136 -0.16 -16.61 14.27
#